data_82504717be66903e5a89319e9cbc501b
#
_entry.id   82504717be66903e5a89319e9cbc501b
#
_cell.length_a   1.000
_cell.length_b   1.000
_cell.length_c   1.000
_cell.angle_alpha   90.00
_cell.angle_beta   90.00
_cell.angle_gamma   90.00
#
_symmetry.space_group_name_H-M   'P 1'
#
loop_
_entity.id
_entity.type
_entity.pdbx_description
1 polymer ?
#
loop_
_entity_poly.entity_id
_entity_poly.type
_entity_poly.pdbx_seq_one_letter_code
_entity_poly.pdbx_strand_id
1 'polypeptide(L)'
;MTATPWGFRDILPQEAQLREDIALTVKGCLREHHYLPVETPLLEDKRSLEQAGRMADTPFKLFDDDGGLLVVRPDNTLPIVRLVSARMASGDLPLRLRYEAPVVREQPRLTGGSRQFTQLGYELIGEGGSKADEEIVGLALSSLKALGLDDWRIVCGSVRPFKEVLALANDAALSRDALKLVHANNFIDLDDRVAASGVTPCVARAMCEIPRIHGGLDALDRVDELLADAGADECATTELRALYKGLLSQAEDGDVLAGRIAFDFSLMNSFDYYTGLVFKAYAGGLPDPVGSGGRYDSVLDGASGIATRVPAAGFAFSLERLEGATGSARAADGDYAVAREAASPLRIAVPKGSLKDGTIEALEAVGLDVSNFRDPGRHLIVSSRDMRPGGTIGDVELVIVRPTDAPAFVACGGADCGICGRDSLIEADLNLLQLVDLNYGACRFIEAEPADRAGLAERAYARRGSLRVATKYPRIAAAWYESRGVNAEIVSLHGNIELGPIVGMTDRIVDITATGTTLRENNLVITGELMECTARFFVNPGRARLDARVLELADRLAARRRSQA
;
A
#
# COMPACT_ATOMS: atom_id res chain seq x y z
N MET A 1 24.53 20.25 -19.97
CA MET A 1 24.41 19.28 -18.84
C MET A 1 23.31 18.28 -19.22
N THR A 2 23.64 17.02 -19.22
CA THR A 2 22.66 15.94 -19.49
C THR A 2 22.14 15.45 -18.15
N ALA A 3 20.82 15.57 -17.92
CA ALA A 3 20.17 15.01 -16.74
C ALA A 3 19.91 13.51 -16.94
N THR A 4 19.90 12.73 -15.86
CA THR A 4 19.44 11.35 -15.87
C THR A 4 17.94 11.30 -16.16
N PRO A 5 17.40 10.20 -16.71
CA PRO A 5 15.96 10.03 -16.88
C PRO A 5 15.20 10.16 -15.54
N TRP A 6 13.96 10.58 -15.59
CA TRP A 6 13.13 10.71 -14.40
C TRP A 6 13.03 9.40 -13.60
N GLY A 7 13.28 9.50 -12.29
CA GLY A 7 13.28 8.35 -11.38
C GLY A 7 14.56 7.50 -11.43
N PHE A 8 15.59 7.95 -12.14
CA PHE A 8 16.92 7.37 -12.17
C PHE A 8 17.94 8.41 -11.73
N ARG A 9 18.98 7.99 -11.03
CA ARG A 9 20.03 8.88 -10.55
C ARG A 9 21.41 8.20 -10.57
N ASP A 10 22.46 9.01 -10.61
CA ASP A 10 23.82 8.56 -10.37
C ASP A 10 24.04 8.39 -8.85
N ILE A 11 24.85 7.41 -8.48
CA ILE A 11 25.26 7.17 -7.10
C ILE A 11 26.70 7.64 -6.96
N LEU A 12 26.94 8.58 -6.06
CA LEU A 12 28.27 9.16 -5.84
C LEU A 12 29.14 8.27 -4.93
N PRO A 13 30.49 8.45 -4.93
CA PRO A 13 31.39 7.51 -4.26
C PRO A 13 31.11 7.26 -2.77
N GLN A 14 30.74 8.29 -2.01
CA GLN A 14 30.45 8.14 -0.58
C GLN A 14 29.21 7.28 -0.34
N GLU A 15 28.14 7.53 -1.09
CA GLU A 15 26.92 6.75 -1.05
C GLU A 15 27.17 5.33 -1.57
N ALA A 16 27.94 5.18 -2.67
CA ALA A 16 28.29 3.88 -3.22
C ALA A 16 29.06 3.02 -2.20
N GLN A 17 29.98 3.62 -1.43
CA GLN A 17 30.70 2.92 -0.37
C GLN A 17 29.78 2.45 0.75
N LEU A 18 28.87 3.31 1.22
CA LEU A 18 27.87 2.92 2.24
C LEU A 18 27.00 1.76 1.77
N ARG A 19 26.56 1.80 0.53
CA ARG A 19 25.76 0.73 -0.10
C ARG A 19 26.54 -0.59 -0.17
N GLU A 20 27.83 -0.53 -0.52
CA GLU A 20 28.69 -1.71 -0.53
C GLU A 20 28.86 -2.29 0.87
N ASP A 21 29.09 -1.48 1.89
CA ASP A 21 29.21 -1.91 3.29
C ASP A 21 27.94 -2.59 3.80
N ILE A 22 26.76 -2.01 3.51
CA ILE A 22 25.45 -2.60 3.83
C ILE A 22 25.28 -3.94 3.12
N ALA A 23 25.59 -3.99 1.82
CA ALA A 23 25.46 -5.21 1.02
C ALA A 23 26.40 -6.32 1.51
N LEU A 24 27.63 -5.99 1.87
CA LEU A 24 28.60 -6.94 2.43
C LEU A 24 28.13 -7.49 3.76
N THR A 25 27.56 -6.66 4.64
CA THR A 25 27.03 -7.09 5.94
C THR A 25 25.89 -8.09 5.76
N VAL A 26 24.87 -7.76 4.95
CA VAL A 26 23.73 -8.66 4.69
C VAL A 26 24.21 -9.97 4.02
N LYS A 27 25.06 -9.87 2.99
CA LYS A 27 25.62 -11.06 2.32
C LYS A 27 26.48 -11.92 3.26
N GLY A 28 27.11 -11.31 4.26
CA GLY A 28 27.82 -12.01 5.33
C GLY A 28 26.90 -12.94 6.10
N CYS A 29 25.80 -12.41 6.62
CA CYS A 29 24.79 -13.20 7.35
C CYS A 29 24.25 -14.35 6.49
N LEU A 30 23.91 -14.09 5.22
CA LEU A 30 23.36 -15.11 4.32
C LEU A 30 24.40 -16.22 4.01
N ARG A 31 25.68 -15.85 3.88
CA ARG A 31 26.77 -16.81 3.64
C ARG A 31 26.99 -17.74 4.83
N GLU A 32 26.90 -17.24 6.05
CA GLU A 32 26.99 -18.05 7.28
C GLU A 32 25.90 -19.12 7.34
N HIS A 33 24.73 -18.86 6.75
CA HIS A 33 23.63 -19.82 6.62
C HIS A 33 23.65 -20.58 5.29
N HIS A 34 24.78 -20.65 4.61
CA HIS A 34 25.02 -21.42 3.38
C HIS A 34 24.19 -21.00 2.16
N TYR A 35 23.70 -19.75 2.09
CA TYR A 35 23.04 -19.25 0.89
C TYR A 35 24.07 -18.94 -0.20
N LEU A 36 23.92 -19.61 -1.34
CA LEU A 36 24.82 -19.49 -2.49
C LEU A 36 24.40 -18.32 -3.40
N PRO A 37 25.36 -17.59 -3.99
CA PRO A 37 25.03 -16.49 -4.89
C PRO A 37 24.45 -16.99 -6.21
N VAL A 38 23.44 -16.25 -6.72
CA VAL A 38 22.87 -16.47 -8.05
C VAL A 38 22.66 -15.13 -8.74
N GLU A 39 22.83 -15.11 -10.06
CA GLU A 39 22.59 -13.94 -10.91
C GLU A 39 21.66 -14.32 -12.05
N THR A 40 20.69 -13.47 -12.34
CA THR A 40 19.76 -13.58 -13.46
C THR A 40 19.90 -12.38 -14.38
N PRO A 41 19.54 -12.48 -15.67
CA PRO A 41 19.57 -11.35 -16.59
C PRO A 41 18.72 -10.17 -16.13
N LEU A 42 19.12 -8.95 -16.48
CA LEU A 42 18.31 -7.75 -16.25
C LEU A 42 17.05 -7.72 -17.14
N LEU A 43 17.19 -8.22 -18.36
CA LEU A 43 16.11 -8.34 -19.32
C LEU A 43 15.61 -9.78 -19.34
N GLU A 44 14.30 -9.94 -19.27
CA GLU A 44 13.62 -11.24 -19.27
C GLU A 44 12.56 -11.26 -20.39
N ASP A 45 12.35 -12.41 -20.98
CA ASP A 45 11.22 -12.62 -21.88
C ASP A 45 9.91 -12.57 -21.08
N LYS A 46 8.96 -11.74 -21.54
CA LYS A 46 7.71 -11.51 -20.80
C LYS A 46 6.91 -12.79 -20.62
N ARG A 47 6.83 -13.66 -21.64
CA ARG A 47 6.07 -14.92 -21.58
C ARG A 47 6.68 -15.89 -20.58
N SER A 48 8.01 -15.94 -20.55
CA SER A 48 8.74 -16.81 -19.61
C SER A 48 8.50 -16.40 -18.15
N LEU A 49 8.44 -15.09 -17.86
CA LEU A 49 8.10 -14.59 -16.51
C LEU A 49 6.63 -14.82 -16.16
N GLU A 50 5.71 -14.63 -17.11
CA GLU A 50 4.28 -14.90 -16.88
C GLU A 50 3.99 -16.39 -16.65
N GLN A 51 4.81 -17.29 -17.18
CA GLN A 51 4.74 -18.72 -16.88
C GLN A 51 5.27 -19.05 -15.48
N ALA A 52 6.26 -18.31 -15.00
CA ALA A 52 6.81 -18.47 -13.65
C ALA A 52 5.90 -17.87 -12.57
N GLY A 53 4.98 -16.96 -12.92
CA GLY A 53 4.02 -16.35 -12.00
C GLY A 53 3.45 -15.04 -12.50
N ARG A 54 2.45 -14.52 -11.80
CA ARG A 54 1.84 -13.23 -12.16
C ARG A 54 2.72 -12.08 -11.68
N MET A 55 3.13 -11.22 -12.60
CA MET A 55 3.81 -9.97 -12.27
C MET A 55 2.81 -8.96 -11.68
N ALA A 56 3.10 -8.47 -10.48
CA ALA A 56 2.25 -7.49 -9.79
C ALA A 56 2.42 -6.06 -10.33
N ASP A 57 3.67 -5.71 -10.70
CA ASP A 57 4.00 -4.35 -11.15
C ASP A 57 4.03 -4.27 -12.68
N THR A 58 3.71 -3.11 -13.24
CA THR A 58 3.87 -2.87 -14.67
C THR A 58 5.36 -2.68 -14.99
N PRO A 59 6.03 -3.65 -15.63
CA PRO A 59 7.44 -3.53 -15.94
C PRO A 59 7.69 -2.60 -17.11
N PHE A 60 8.91 -2.05 -17.20
CA PHE A 60 9.39 -1.43 -18.42
C PHE A 60 9.50 -2.46 -19.52
N LYS A 61 8.95 -2.14 -20.70
CA LYS A 61 8.86 -3.04 -21.85
C LYS A 61 9.78 -2.57 -22.98
N LEU A 62 10.43 -3.54 -23.63
CA LEU A 62 11.27 -3.33 -24.80
C LEU A 62 10.90 -4.38 -25.86
N PHE A 63 11.19 -4.07 -27.12
CA PHE A 63 11.09 -5.05 -28.21
C PHE A 63 12.50 -5.49 -28.60
N ASP A 64 12.69 -6.79 -28.72
CA ASP A 64 13.90 -7.36 -29.29
C ASP A 64 13.90 -7.25 -30.82
N ASP A 65 15.04 -7.48 -31.45
CA ASP A 65 15.21 -7.38 -32.90
C ASP A 65 14.28 -8.33 -33.70
N ASP A 66 13.91 -9.46 -33.11
CA ASP A 66 12.95 -10.43 -33.68
C ASP A 66 11.48 -10.09 -33.39
N GLY A 67 11.22 -8.97 -32.70
CA GLY A 67 9.88 -8.55 -32.26
C GLY A 67 9.40 -9.20 -30.96
N GLY A 68 10.24 -9.96 -30.28
CA GLY A 68 9.97 -10.51 -28.95
C GLY A 68 9.76 -9.39 -27.91
N LEU A 69 8.82 -9.59 -26.98
CA LEU A 69 8.57 -8.61 -25.92
C LEU A 69 9.39 -8.93 -24.69
N LEU A 70 10.42 -8.11 -24.47
CA LEU A 70 11.26 -8.15 -23.28
C LEU A 70 10.72 -7.20 -22.19
N VAL A 71 11.05 -7.52 -20.96
CA VAL A 71 10.78 -6.67 -19.79
C VAL A 71 12.05 -6.48 -18.98
N VAL A 72 12.22 -5.27 -18.44
CA VAL A 72 13.20 -5.06 -17.38
C VAL A 72 12.62 -5.66 -16.11
N ARG A 73 13.33 -6.57 -15.45
CA ARG A 73 12.80 -7.30 -14.29
C ARG A 73 12.29 -6.35 -13.20
N PRO A 74 11.03 -6.48 -12.75
CA PRO A 74 10.48 -5.68 -11.65
C PRO A 74 10.80 -6.27 -10.26
N ASP A 75 11.21 -7.55 -10.21
CA ASP A 75 11.69 -8.28 -9.04
C ASP A 75 12.68 -9.37 -9.45
N ASN A 76 13.29 -10.05 -8.46
CA ASN A 76 14.23 -11.14 -8.72
C ASN A 76 13.64 -12.53 -8.43
N THR A 77 12.53 -12.64 -7.72
CA THR A 77 11.92 -13.93 -7.36
C THR A 77 11.50 -14.71 -8.60
N LEU A 78 10.73 -14.11 -9.52
CA LEU A 78 10.29 -14.80 -10.74
C LEU A 78 11.45 -15.20 -11.67
N PRO A 79 12.46 -14.35 -11.93
CA PRO A 79 13.68 -14.76 -12.62
C PRO A 79 14.41 -15.95 -11.98
N ILE A 80 14.47 -16.00 -10.65
CA ILE A 80 15.09 -17.13 -9.91
C ILE A 80 14.23 -18.38 -10.04
N VAL A 81 12.92 -18.28 -9.90
CA VAL A 81 11.98 -19.40 -10.14
C VAL A 81 12.17 -19.96 -11.54
N ARG A 82 12.23 -19.12 -12.57
CA ARG A 82 12.52 -19.53 -13.94
C ARG A 82 13.87 -20.24 -14.05
N LEU A 83 14.93 -19.69 -13.42
CA LEU A 83 16.26 -20.29 -13.42
C LEU A 83 16.24 -21.69 -12.79
N VAL A 84 15.65 -21.82 -11.60
CA VAL A 84 15.54 -23.10 -10.89
C VAL A 84 14.76 -24.11 -11.71
N SER A 85 13.61 -23.71 -12.24
CA SER A 85 12.77 -24.57 -13.09
C SER A 85 13.49 -25.07 -14.34
N ALA A 86 14.32 -24.22 -14.96
CA ALA A 86 14.98 -24.53 -16.22
C ALA A 86 16.32 -25.29 -16.06
N ARG A 87 17.02 -25.10 -14.93
CA ARG A 87 18.43 -25.53 -14.81
C ARG A 87 18.80 -26.30 -13.54
N MET A 88 17.97 -26.23 -12.50
CA MET A 88 18.30 -26.81 -11.18
C MET A 88 17.21 -27.80 -10.71
N ALA A 89 16.35 -28.20 -11.63
CA ALA A 89 15.15 -28.95 -11.37
C ALA A 89 15.44 -30.37 -10.92
N SER A 90 15.55 -30.91 -9.95
CA SER A 90 15.35 -32.35 -9.55
C SER A 90 16.37 -33.04 -8.67
N GLY A 91 17.55 -32.48 -8.44
CA GLY A 91 18.59 -33.21 -7.69
C GLY A 91 19.00 -32.61 -6.35
N ASP A 92 18.89 -31.29 -6.22
CA ASP A 92 19.65 -30.53 -5.21
C ASP A 92 18.77 -29.78 -4.18
N LEU A 93 17.51 -30.15 -4.03
CA LEU A 93 16.64 -29.55 -3.02
C LEU A 93 17.00 -30.01 -1.59
N PRO A 94 16.98 -29.11 -0.59
CA PRO A 94 16.58 -27.70 -0.67
C PRO A 94 17.69 -26.78 -1.21
N LEU A 95 17.29 -25.80 -2.02
CA LEU A 95 18.20 -24.76 -2.52
C LEU A 95 18.13 -23.51 -1.64
N ARG A 96 19.29 -23.00 -1.22
CA ARG A 96 19.47 -21.73 -0.51
C ARG A 96 20.21 -20.77 -1.43
N LEU A 97 19.48 -19.81 -2.02
CA LEU A 97 20.00 -18.89 -3.02
C LEU A 97 19.94 -17.45 -2.49
N ARG A 98 20.99 -16.65 -2.77
CA ARG A 98 21.02 -15.21 -2.45
C ARG A 98 21.40 -14.39 -3.68
N TYR A 99 20.94 -13.16 -3.71
CA TYR A 99 21.21 -12.25 -4.83
C TYR A 99 21.35 -10.79 -4.37
N GLU A 100 22.09 -10.03 -5.17
CA GLU A 100 22.11 -8.58 -5.15
C GLU A 100 21.92 -8.10 -6.58
N ALA A 101 20.79 -7.44 -6.86
CA ALA A 101 20.50 -7.12 -8.23
C ALA A 101 19.53 -5.92 -8.38
N PRO A 102 19.75 -5.05 -9.38
CA PRO A 102 18.86 -3.94 -9.65
C PRO A 102 17.53 -4.44 -10.23
N VAL A 103 16.46 -3.75 -9.86
CA VAL A 103 15.11 -3.90 -10.41
C VAL A 103 14.57 -2.54 -10.81
N VAL A 104 13.64 -2.52 -11.76
CA VAL A 104 13.04 -1.28 -12.27
C VAL A 104 11.52 -1.43 -12.26
N ARG A 105 10.84 -0.46 -11.62
CA ARG A 105 9.37 -0.43 -11.53
C ARG A 105 8.83 0.93 -11.93
N GLU A 106 7.64 0.93 -12.52
CA GLU A 106 6.87 2.16 -12.67
C GLU A 106 6.50 2.70 -11.27
N GLN A 107 6.60 4.01 -11.11
CA GLN A 107 6.29 4.70 -9.85
C GLN A 107 5.32 5.84 -10.09
N PRO A 108 4.38 6.10 -9.17
CA PRO A 108 3.54 7.29 -9.23
C PRO A 108 4.39 8.57 -9.20
N ARG A 109 4.13 9.51 -10.10
CA ARG A 109 4.89 10.78 -10.14
C ARG A 109 4.73 11.63 -8.87
N LEU A 110 3.62 11.46 -8.15
CA LEU A 110 3.30 12.23 -6.95
C LEU A 110 4.26 12.00 -5.78
N THR A 111 4.90 10.82 -5.70
CA THR A 111 5.79 10.47 -4.58
C THR A 111 7.25 10.81 -4.81
N GLY A 112 7.65 11.13 -6.05
CA GLY A 112 9.06 11.35 -6.39
C GLY A 112 9.95 10.12 -6.20
N GLY A 113 9.38 8.92 -6.02
CA GLY A 113 10.08 7.68 -5.75
C GLY A 113 11.05 7.27 -6.88
N SER A 114 12.16 6.64 -6.52
CA SER A 114 13.09 6.06 -7.49
C SER A 114 12.42 4.91 -8.24
N ARG A 115 12.62 4.86 -9.55
CA ARG A 115 12.13 3.77 -10.41
C ARG A 115 13.11 2.61 -10.47
N GLN A 116 14.37 2.84 -10.12
CA GLN A 116 15.40 1.82 -10.02
C GLN A 116 15.86 1.71 -8.58
N PHE A 117 15.91 0.49 -8.06
CA PHE A 117 16.48 0.18 -6.76
C PHE A 117 17.11 -1.21 -6.76
N THR A 118 17.97 -1.46 -5.79
CA THR A 118 18.70 -2.73 -5.67
C THR A 118 18.04 -3.61 -4.62
N GLN A 119 17.68 -4.82 -5.02
CA GLN A 119 17.25 -5.86 -4.08
C GLN A 119 18.44 -6.66 -3.58
N LEU A 120 18.56 -6.78 -2.24
CA LEU A 120 19.39 -7.76 -1.54
C LEU A 120 18.45 -8.84 -1.01
N GLY A 121 18.43 -10.01 -1.65
CA GLY A 121 17.43 -11.00 -1.31
C GLY A 121 17.98 -12.42 -1.22
N TYR A 122 17.11 -13.30 -0.75
CA TYR A 122 17.38 -14.73 -0.61
C TYR A 122 16.10 -15.54 -0.77
N GLU A 123 16.25 -16.75 -1.30
CA GLU A 123 15.17 -17.68 -1.59
C GLU A 123 15.53 -19.07 -1.04
N LEU A 124 14.60 -19.69 -0.31
CA LEU A 124 14.65 -21.06 0.18
C LEU A 124 13.63 -21.87 -0.62
N ILE A 125 14.10 -22.79 -1.42
CA ILE A 125 13.29 -23.58 -2.35
C ILE A 125 13.44 -25.06 -2.03
N GLY A 126 12.34 -25.77 -1.86
CA GLY A 126 12.31 -27.20 -1.57
C GLY A 126 12.17 -27.54 -0.09
N GLU A 127 12.07 -26.56 0.79
CA GLU A 127 11.83 -26.75 2.22
C GLU A 127 10.60 -25.95 2.68
N GLY A 128 9.70 -26.63 3.41
CA GLY A 128 8.43 -26.04 3.86
C GLY A 128 8.22 -26.16 5.36
N GLY A 129 7.07 -25.65 5.83
CA GLY A 129 6.66 -25.69 7.22
C GLY A 129 7.29 -24.62 8.10
N SER A 130 6.98 -24.65 9.41
CA SER A 130 7.36 -23.61 10.36
C SER A 130 8.86 -23.36 10.47
N LYS A 131 9.69 -24.41 10.36
CA LYS A 131 11.16 -24.26 10.40
C LYS A 131 11.71 -23.45 9.23
N ALA A 132 11.17 -23.65 8.03
CA ALA A 132 11.55 -22.84 6.87
C ALA A 132 11.11 -21.39 7.05
N ASP A 133 9.92 -21.15 7.60
CA ASP A 133 9.44 -19.79 7.91
C ASP A 133 10.31 -19.13 8.99
N GLU A 134 10.71 -19.89 10.03
CA GLU A 134 11.64 -19.43 11.07
C GLU A 134 13.01 -19.06 10.49
N GLU A 135 13.55 -19.86 9.56
CA GLU A 135 14.82 -19.58 8.88
C GLU A 135 14.74 -18.28 8.08
N ILE A 136 13.69 -18.12 7.24
CA ILE A 136 13.53 -16.93 6.39
C ILE A 136 13.35 -15.66 7.21
N VAL A 137 12.51 -15.66 8.24
CA VAL A 137 12.30 -14.51 9.11
C VAL A 137 13.53 -14.26 10.00
N GLY A 138 14.14 -15.31 10.53
CA GLY A 138 15.35 -15.23 11.34
C GLY A 138 16.52 -14.59 10.62
N LEU A 139 16.71 -14.87 9.33
CA LEU A 139 17.74 -14.24 8.49
C LEU A 139 17.49 -12.74 8.30
N ALA A 140 16.23 -12.32 8.12
CA ALA A 140 15.89 -10.90 8.08
C ALA A 140 16.23 -10.20 9.40
N LEU A 141 15.88 -10.83 10.54
CA LEU A 141 16.21 -10.34 11.89
C LEU A 141 17.73 -10.23 12.09
N SER A 142 18.48 -11.28 11.75
CA SER A 142 19.94 -11.30 11.88
C SER A 142 20.60 -10.21 11.04
N SER A 143 20.10 -9.97 9.83
CA SER A 143 20.61 -8.93 8.94
C SER A 143 20.36 -7.53 9.52
N LEU A 144 19.17 -7.24 10.05
CA LEU A 144 18.86 -5.95 10.67
C LEU A 144 19.72 -5.69 11.91
N LYS A 145 19.94 -6.71 12.75
CA LYS A 145 20.85 -6.64 13.91
C LYS A 145 22.29 -6.38 13.49
N ALA A 146 22.80 -7.11 12.48
CA ALA A 146 24.17 -6.96 11.99
C ALA A 146 24.44 -5.58 11.39
N LEU A 147 23.39 -4.92 10.83
CA LEU A 147 23.47 -3.53 10.36
C LEU A 147 23.48 -2.49 11.50
N GLY A 148 23.34 -2.91 12.76
CA GLY A 148 23.30 -2.03 13.91
C GLY A 148 22.06 -1.14 13.99
N LEU A 149 20.94 -1.59 13.43
CA LEU A 149 19.69 -0.88 13.51
C LEU A 149 19.02 -1.19 14.86
N ASP A 150 18.70 -0.16 15.63
CA ASP A 150 18.05 -0.28 16.95
C ASP A 150 16.53 -0.14 16.88
N ASP A 151 16.02 0.62 15.90
CA ASP A 151 14.58 0.82 15.68
C ASP A 151 14.13 0.03 14.46
N TRP A 152 13.73 -1.23 14.69
CA TRP A 152 13.15 -2.08 13.66
C TRP A 152 11.99 -2.91 14.20
N ARG A 153 11.10 -3.31 13.29
CA ARG A 153 9.97 -4.19 13.58
C ARG A 153 9.72 -5.14 12.41
N ILE A 154 9.46 -6.40 12.71
CA ILE A 154 8.95 -7.37 11.74
C ILE A 154 7.44 -7.47 11.93
N VAL A 155 6.71 -7.33 10.84
CA VAL A 155 5.25 -7.48 10.83
C VAL A 155 4.90 -8.65 9.94
N CYS A 156 4.27 -9.66 10.51
CA CYS A 156 3.86 -10.91 9.86
C CYS A 156 2.35 -10.90 9.61
N GLY A 157 1.92 -11.52 8.53
CA GLY A 157 0.53 -11.76 8.21
C GLY A 157 0.34 -13.06 7.46
N SER A 158 -0.91 -13.43 7.23
CA SER A 158 -1.28 -14.58 6.40
C SER A 158 -2.54 -14.26 5.62
N VAL A 159 -2.57 -14.69 4.37
CA VAL A 159 -3.78 -14.57 3.52
C VAL A 159 -4.82 -15.64 3.82
N ARG A 160 -4.46 -16.69 4.57
CA ARG A 160 -5.33 -17.86 4.82
C ARG A 160 -6.63 -17.50 5.55
N PRO A 161 -6.61 -16.81 6.71
CA PRO A 161 -7.82 -16.50 7.46
C PRO A 161 -8.88 -15.80 6.61
N PHE A 162 -8.46 -14.82 5.82
CA PHE A 162 -9.38 -14.09 4.96
C PHE A 162 -9.91 -14.95 3.80
N LYS A 163 -9.07 -15.79 3.18
CA LYS A 163 -9.51 -16.72 2.13
C LYS A 163 -10.54 -17.73 2.63
N GLU A 164 -10.43 -18.23 3.86
CA GLU A 164 -11.41 -19.13 4.46
C GLU A 164 -12.77 -18.46 4.63
N VAL A 165 -12.79 -17.23 5.15
CA VAL A 165 -14.03 -16.46 5.27
C VAL A 165 -14.65 -16.16 3.91
N LEU A 166 -13.85 -15.84 2.89
CA LEU A 166 -14.32 -15.64 1.52
C LEU A 166 -14.93 -16.92 0.93
N ALA A 167 -14.39 -18.09 1.25
CA ALA A 167 -14.95 -19.38 0.83
C ALA A 167 -16.34 -19.62 1.46
N LEU A 168 -16.54 -19.24 2.73
CA LEU A 168 -17.83 -19.33 3.42
C LEU A 168 -18.89 -18.39 2.84
N ALA A 169 -18.47 -17.24 2.29
CA ALA A 169 -19.38 -16.30 1.62
C ALA A 169 -20.07 -16.92 0.39
N ASN A 170 -19.43 -17.90 -0.24
CA ASN A 170 -19.92 -18.62 -1.43
C ASN A 170 -20.41 -17.69 -2.57
N ASP A 171 -19.79 -16.51 -2.70
CA ASP A 171 -20.06 -15.50 -3.71
C ASP A 171 -18.73 -15.07 -4.37
N ALA A 172 -18.50 -15.55 -5.60
CA ALA A 172 -17.27 -15.27 -6.33
C ALA A 172 -17.12 -13.79 -6.74
N ALA A 173 -18.20 -13.05 -6.91
CA ALA A 173 -18.16 -11.63 -7.22
C ALA A 173 -17.77 -10.83 -5.97
N LEU A 174 -18.42 -11.10 -4.84
CA LEU A 174 -18.08 -10.50 -3.55
C LEU A 174 -16.62 -10.80 -3.17
N SER A 175 -16.17 -12.05 -3.34
CA SER A 175 -14.79 -12.45 -3.01
C SER A 175 -13.77 -11.67 -3.82
N ARG A 176 -13.98 -11.51 -5.13
CA ARG A 176 -13.09 -10.70 -5.99
C ARG A 176 -13.07 -9.23 -5.59
N ASP A 177 -14.26 -8.65 -5.32
CA ASP A 177 -14.37 -7.25 -4.92
C ASP A 177 -13.71 -7.01 -3.56
N ALA A 178 -13.97 -7.89 -2.58
CA ALA A 178 -13.38 -7.82 -1.25
C ALA A 178 -11.85 -7.91 -1.30
N LEU A 179 -11.28 -8.85 -2.06
CA LEU A 179 -9.82 -8.94 -2.24
C LEU A 179 -9.24 -7.67 -2.85
N LYS A 180 -9.89 -7.11 -3.89
CA LYS A 180 -9.42 -5.85 -4.50
C LYS A 180 -9.43 -4.70 -3.48
N LEU A 181 -10.48 -4.59 -2.67
CA LEU A 181 -10.62 -3.53 -1.67
C LEU A 181 -9.60 -3.68 -0.54
N VAL A 182 -9.34 -4.90 -0.08
CA VAL A 182 -8.29 -5.16 0.91
C VAL A 182 -6.90 -4.87 0.34
N HIS A 183 -6.60 -5.28 -0.89
CA HIS A 183 -5.33 -4.94 -1.56
C HIS A 183 -5.15 -3.44 -1.76
N ALA A 184 -6.24 -2.71 -1.99
CA ALA A 184 -6.24 -1.24 -2.07
C ALA A 184 -6.23 -0.56 -0.69
N ASN A 185 -6.19 -1.33 0.42
CA ASN A 185 -6.30 -0.82 1.79
C ASN A 185 -7.55 0.07 2.01
N ASN A 186 -8.64 -0.21 1.28
CA ASN A 186 -9.89 0.53 1.34
C ASN A 186 -10.95 -0.24 2.13
N PHE A 187 -10.85 -0.17 3.44
CA PHE A 187 -11.74 -0.91 4.34
C PHE A 187 -13.13 -0.28 4.46
N ILE A 188 -13.29 0.98 4.10
CA ILE A 188 -14.59 1.67 4.12
C ILE A 188 -15.50 1.11 3.02
N ASP A 189 -14.99 1.06 1.79
CA ASP A 189 -15.75 0.50 0.67
C ASP A 189 -15.94 -1.02 0.81
N LEU A 190 -15.03 -1.72 1.55
CA LEU A 190 -15.22 -3.11 1.93
C LEU A 190 -16.46 -3.29 2.80
N ASP A 191 -16.64 -2.46 3.84
CA ASP A 191 -17.82 -2.50 4.71
C ASP A 191 -19.12 -2.30 3.89
N ASP A 192 -19.12 -1.28 3.01
CA ASP A 192 -20.27 -0.98 2.16
C ASP A 192 -20.59 -2.15 1.21
N ARG A 193 -19.55 -2.76 0.62
CA ARG A 193 -19.72 -3.90 -0.30
C ARG A 193 -20.22 -5.15 0.39
N VAL A 194 -19.75 -5.42 1.62
CA VAL A 194 -20.21 -6.55 2.44
C VAL A 194 -21.64 -6.31 2.93
N ALA A 195 -21.96 -5.09 3.39
CA ALA A 195 -23.32 -4.74 3.84
C ALA A 195 -24.38 -4.91 2.73
N ALA A 196 -24.00 -4.64 1.47
CA ALA A 196 -24.86 -4.84 0.29
C ALA A 196 -24.96 -6.32 -0.14
N SER A 197 -24.25 -7.25 0.52
CA SER A 197 -24.28 -8.68 0.20
C SER A 197 -25.32 -9.43 1.03
N GLY A 198 -25.62 -10.66 0.65
CA GLY A 198 -26.55 -11.54 1.39
C GLY A 198 -25.85 -12.52 2.34
N VAL A 199 -24.59 -12.29 2.71
CA VAL A 199 -23.84 -13.18 3.60
C VAL A 199 -24.36 -13.14 5.04
N THR A 200 -24.13 -14.20 5.81
CA THR A 200 -24.56 -14.26 7.22
C THR A 200 -23.86 -13.19 8.06
N PRO A 201 -24.47 -12.70 9.15
CA PRO A 201 -23.87 -11.65 9.99
C PRO A 201 -22.48 -12.01 10.52
N CYS A 202 -22.23 -13.28 10.89
CA CYS A 202 -20.92 -13.71 11.38
C CYS A 202 -19.85 -13.66 10.27
N VAL A 203 -20.18 -14.12 9.07
CA VAL A 203 -19.28 -14.03 7.90
C VAL A 203 -19.04 -12.58 7.52
N ALA A 204 -20.08 -11.74 7.48
CA ALA A 204 -19.95 -10.31 7.21
C ALA A 204 -19.01 -9.64 8.22
N ARG A 205 -19.17 -9.92 9.50
CA ARG A 205 -18.32 -9.41 10.57
C ARG A 205 -16.88 -9.84 10.38
N ALA A 206 -16.62 -11.13 10.12
CA ALA A 206 -15.28 -11.64 9.89
C ALA A 206 -14.62 -11.00 8.65
N MET A 207 -15.36 -10.82 7.54
CA MET A 207 -14.87 -10.15 6.34
C MET A 207 -14.44 -8.70 6.59
N CYS A 208 -15.17 -7.97 7.44
CA CYS A 208 -14.88 -6.56 7.73
C CYS A 208 -13.80 -6.40 8.80
N GLU A 209 -13.78 -7.26 9.84
CA GLU A 209 -12.88 -7.09 10.98
C GLU A 209 -11.50 -7.72 10.77
N ILE A 210 -11.38 -8.92 10.17
CA ILE A 210 -10.08 -9.60 10.02
C ILE A 210 -9.03 -8.72 9.35
N PRO A 211 -9.28 -8.02 8.22
CA PRO A 211 -8.26 -7.17 7.59
C PRO A 211 -7.81 -5.97 8.44
N ARG A 212 -8.52 -5.66 9.52
CA ARG A 212 -8.18 -4.57 10.45
C ARG A 212 -7.44 -5.02 11.70
N ILE A 213 -7.35 -6.33 11.91
CA ILE A 213 -6.69 -6.88 13.10
C ILE A 213 -5.19 -6.73 12.97
N HIS A 214 -4.60 -6.14 13.99
CA HIS A 214 -3.16 -6.00 14.18
C HIS A 214 -2.83 -6.06 15.67
N GLY A 215 -1.58 -6.41 15.99
CA GLY A 215 -1.12 -6.50 17.38
C GLY A 215 -0.08 -7.59 17.62
N GLY A 216 0.02 -8.03 18.84
CA GLY A 216 0.84 -9.17 19.28
C GLY A 216 0.12 -10.51 19.12
N LEU A 217 0.31 -11.42 20.05
CA LEU A 217 -0.38 -12.70 20.07
C LEU A 217 -1.90 -12.58 20.21
N ASP A 218 -2.37 -11.55 20.90
CA ASP A 218 -3.77 -11.21 21.06
C ASP A 218 -4.49 -10.97 19.71
N ALA A 219 -3.77 -10.49 18.71
CA ALA A 219 -4.31 -10.35 17.37
C ALA A 219 -4.66 -11.72 16.75
N LEU A 220 -3.85 -12.75 17.02
CA LEU A 220 -4.12 -14.12 16.55
C LEU A 220 -5.35 -14.69 17.27
N ASP A 221 -5.50 -14.44 18.59
CA ASP A 221 -6.67 -14.90 19.35
C ASP A 221 -7.96 -14.28 18.79
N ARG A 222 -7.96 -12.98 18.48
CA ARG A 222 -9.11 -12.30 17.88
C ARG A 222 -9.49 -12.83 16.49
N VAL A 223 -8.49 -13.20 15.67
CA VAL A 223 -8.75 -13.82 14.36
C VAL A 223 -9.40 -15.21 14.55
N ASP A 224 -8.85 -16.04 15.45
CA ASP A 224 -9.39 -17.37 15.73
C ASP A 224 -10.84 -17.29 16.25
N GLU A 225 -11.18 -16.32 17.12
CA GLU A 225 -12.55 -16.07 17.58
C GLU A 225 -13.50 -15.73 16.42
N LEU A 226 -13.08 -14.85 15.50
CA LEU A 226 -13.90 -14.47 14.34
C LEU A 226 -14.09 -15.64 13.36
N LEU A 227 -13.07 -16.47 13.18
CA LEU A 227 -13.15 -17.66 12.34
C LEU A 227 -14.12 -18.69 12.95
N ALA A 228 -14.01 -18.96 14.24
CA ALA A 228 -14.91 -19.86 14.96
C ALA A 228 -16.37 -19.39 14.88
N ASP A 229 -16.63 -18.09 15.12
CA ASP A 229 -17.98 -17.49 15.00
C ASP A 229 -18.55 -17.61 13.58
N ALA A 230 -17.70 -17.51 12.57
CA ALA A 230 -18.08 -17.64 11.16
C ALA A 230 -18.24 -19.11 10.71
N GLY A 231 -17.77 -20.09 11.50
CA GLY A 231 -17.75 -21.50 11.17
C GLY A 231 -16.61 -21.90 10.21
N ALA A 232 -15.51 -21.13 10.22
CA ALA A 232 -14.28 -21.41 9.48
C ALA A 232 -13.32 -22.32 10.29
N ASP A 233 -12.21 -22.74 9.65
CA ASP A 233 -11.18 -23.54 10.30
C ASP A 233 -10.37 -22.67 11.30
N GLU A 234 -10.40 -23.06 12.57
CA GLU A 234 -9.63 -22.42 13.66
C GLU A 234 -8.11 -22.58 13.52
N CYS A 235 -7.62 -23.40 12.59
CA CYS A 235 -6.19 -23.66 12.40
C CYS A 235 -5.47 -22.61 11.55
N ALA A 236 -6.16 -21.60 11.02
CA ALA A 236 -5.57 -20.64 10.08
C ALA A 236 -4.45 -19.77 10.68
N THR A 237 -4.39 -19.58 12.00
CA THR A 237 -3.31 -18.84 12.69
C THR A 237 -2.21 -19.72 13.26
N THR A 238 -2.35 -21.05 13.21
CA THR A 238 -1.43 -22.02 13.85
C THR A 238 0.02 -21.85 13.38
N GLU A 239 0.24 -21.63 12.08
CA GLU A 239 1.59 -21.42 11.51
C GLU A 239 2.24 -20.15 12.04
N LEU A 240 1.48 -19.06 12.17
CA LEU A 240 1.99 -17.80 12.73
C LEU A 240 2.36 -17.94 14.21
N ARG A 241 1.57 -18.70 14.98
CA ARG A 241 1.89 -19.01 16.39
C ARG A 241 3.14 -19.87 16.51
N ALA A 242 3.31 -20.88 15.64
CA ALA A 242 4.50 -21.71 15.60
C ALA A 242 5.75 -20.89 15.25
N LEU A 243 5.66 -20.05 14.21
CA LEU A 243 6.72 -19.13 13.82
C LEU A 243 7.14 -18.21 14.99
N TYR A 244 6.18 -17.57 15.64
CA TYR A 244 6.46 -16.68 16.78
C TYR A 244 7.19 -17.40 17.91
N LYS A 245 6.69 -18.58 18.32
CA LYS A 245 7.33 -19.40 19.36
C LYS A 245 8.73 -19.84 18.98
N GLY A 246 8.92 -20.27 17.70
CA GLY A 246 10.21 -20.69 17.19
C GLY A 246 11.24 -19.57 17.23
N LEU A 247 10.88 -18.38 16.74
CA LEU A 247 11.76 -17.21 16.77
C LEU A 247 12.17 -16.79 18.20
N LEU A 248 11.21 -16.79 19.14
CA LEU A 248 11.50 -16.45 20.54
C LEU A 248 12.42 -17.49 21.22
N SER A 249 12.25 -18.78 20.89
CA SER A 249 13.07 -19.85 21.48
C SER A 249 14.54 -19.80 21.05
N GLN A 250 14.84 -19.14 19.93
CA GLN A 250 16.20 -18.97 19.40
C GLN A 250 16.84 -17.63 19.80
N ALA A 251 16.08 -16.73 20.43
CA ALA A 251 16.57 -15.42 20.81
C ALA A 251 17.27 -15.44 22.17
N GLU A 252 18.39 -14.71 22.30
CA GLU A 252 19.07 -14.49 23.57
C GLU A 252 18.23 -13.64 24.53
N ASP A 253 17.45 -12.71 24.00
CA ASP A 253 16.50 -11.85 24.73
C ASP A 253 15.12 -11.95 24.08
N GLY A 254 14.34 -12.93 24.52
CA GLY A 254 13.01 -13.22 24.00
C GLY A 254 12.01 -12.09 24.24
N ASP A 255 12.11 -11.36 25.34
CA ASP A 255 11.18 -10.29 25.70
C ASP A 255 11.37 -9.07 24.78
N VAL A 256 12.61 -8.71 24.48
CA VAL A 256 12.91 -7.64 23.51
C VAL A 256 12.43 -8.03 22.12
N LEU A 257 12.67 -9.27 21.70
CA LEU A 257 12.22 -9.75 20.39
C LEU A 257 10.69 -9.80 20.30
N ALA A 258 10.01 -10.21 21.37
CA ALA A 258 8.55 -10.25 21.44
C ALA A 258 7.93 -8.86 21.15
N GLY A 259 8.53 -7.78 21.66
CA GLY A 259 8.09 -6.41 21.39
C GLY A 259 8.34 -5.92 19.96
N ARG A 260 9.16 -6.64 19.17
CA ARG A 260 9.54 -6.27 17.80
C ARG A 260 8.86 -7.09 16.70
N ILE A 261 8.13 -8.13 17.08
CA ILE A 261 7.32 -8.93 16.16
C ILE A 261 5.85 -8.57 16.37
N ALA A 262 5.17 -8.23 15.30
CA ALA A 262 3.74 -7.94 15.30
C ALA A 262 3.02 -8.72 14.19
N PHE A 263 1.71 -8.86 14.33
CA PHE A 263 0.84 -9.44 13.32
C PHE A 263 -0.06 -8.37 12.73
N ASP A 264 -0.34 -8.45 11.43
CA ASP A 264 -1.21 -7.52 10.73
C ASP A 264 -1.87 -8.23 9.54
N PHE A 265 -3.17 -8.41 9.62
CA PHE A 265 -3.94 -9.12 8.59
C PHE A 265 -4.35 -8.23 7.41
N SER A 266 -3.98 -6.95 7.41
CA SER A 266 -4.02 -6.10 6.21
C SER A 266 -2.84 -6.36 5.26
N LEU A 267 -1.81 -7.09 5.69
CA LEU A 267 -0.65 -7.46 4.88
C LEU A 267 -1.00 -8.50 3.80
N MET A 268 -2.06 -8.24 3.05
CA MET A 268 -2.31 -9.00 1.83
C MET A 268 -1.56 -8.32 0.71
N ASN A 269 -0.47 -8.93 0.27
CA ASN A 269 0.32 -8.36 -0.81
C ASN A 269 -0.47 -8.40 -2.13
N SER A 270 -0.21 -7.41 -2.98
CA SER A 270 -0.65 -7.38 -4.37
C SER A 270 -0.11 -8.53 -5.24
N PHE A 271 0.81 -9.33 -4.69
CA PHE A 271 1.32 -10.53 -5.33
C PHE A 271 0.38 -11.71 -5.05
N ASP A 272 -0.43 -12.06 -6.03
CA ASP A 272 -1.36 -13.20 -5.97
C ASP A 272 -0.65 -14.57 -5.77
N TYR A 273 0.68 -14.59 -5.76
CA TYR A 273 1.46 -15.84 -5.64
C TYR A 273 1.75 -16.27 -4.20
N TYR A 274 1.56 -15.41 -3.18
CA TYR A 274 1.77 -15.84 -1.79
C TYR A 274 0.69 -16.84 -1.34
N THR A 275 1.17 -17.93 -0.71
CA THR A 275 0.33 -19.08 -0.32
C THR A 275 0.12 -19.20 1.18
N GLY A 276 0.86 -18.44 1.99
CA GLY A 276 0.82 -18.53 3.45
C GLY A 276 1.36 -17.27 4.10
N LEU A 277 2.50 -17.42 4.80
CA LEU A 277 3.21 -16.31 5.47
C LEU A 277 3.53 -15.19 4.48
N VAL A 278 3.23 -13.96 4.91
CA VAL A 278 3.71 -12.71 4.31
C VAL A 278 4.32 -11.87 5.43
N PHE A 279 5.48 -11.28 5.22
CA PHE A 279 6.05 -10.40 6.23
C PHE A 279 6.81 -9.21 5.64
N LYS A 280 6.90 -8.15 6.43
CA LYS A 280 7.61 -6.92 6.10
C LYS A 280 8.51 -6.50 7.24
N ALA A 281 9.69 -6.01 6.91
CA ALA A 281 10.62 -5.40 7.85
C ALA A 281 10.53 -3.88 7.74
N TYR A 282 10.38 -3.20 8.87
CA TYR A 282 10.39 -1.75 9.02
C TYR A 282 11.59 -1.35 9.87
N ALA A 283 12.23 -0.23 9.57
CA ALA A 283 13.37 0.28 10.34
C ALA A 283 13.58 1.78 10.14
N GLY A 284 14.29 2.42 11.07
CA GLY A 284 14.75 3.80 10.99
C GLY A 284 13.64 4.85 10.86
N GLY A 285 12.44 4.57 11.37
CA GLY A 285 11.30 5.48 11.28
C GLY A 285 10.80 5.75 9.86
N LEU A 286 11.24 4.98 8.86
CA LEU A 286 10.83 5.14 7.47
C LEU A 286 9.34 4.77 7.28
N PRO A 287 8.60 5.49 6.40
CA PRO A 287 7.20 5.21 6.12
C PRO A 287 7.00 3.91 5.33
N ASP A 288 8.02 3.49 4.58
CA ASP A 288 8.02 2.28 3.76
C ASP A 288 8.82 1.15 4.42
N PRO A 289 8.46 -0.13 4.19
CA PRO A 289 9.24 -1.25 4.70
C PRO A 289 10.62 -1.29 4.04
N VAL A 290 11.66 -1.59 4.81
CA VAL A 290 13.02 -1.79 4.29
C VAL A 290 13.18 -3.11 3.55
N GLY A 291 12.25 -4.06 3.75
CA GLY A 291 12.21 -5.32 3.04
C GLY A 291 10.85 -5.99 3.14
N SER A 292 10.59 -6.94 2.25
CA SER A 292 9.38 -7.75 2.22
C SER A 292 9.63 -9.14 1.69
N GLY A 293 8.82 -10.10 2.13
CA GLY A 293 8.90 -11.49 1.71
C GLY A 293 7.71 -12.31 2.13
N GLY A 294 7.79 -13.62 1.87
CA GLY A 294 6.72 -14.55 2.22
C GLY A 294 6.90 -15.90 1.53
N ARG A 295 5.88 -16.75 1.70
CA ARG A 295 5.81 -18.12 1.15
C ARG A 295 5.01 -18.15 -0.16
N TYR A 296 5.55 -18.81 -1.18
CA TYR A 296 4.99 -18.88 -2.53
C TYR A 296 5.07 -20.28 -3.16
N ASP A 297 4.59 -21.29 -2.47
CA ASP A 297 4.71 -22.72 -2.80
C ASP A 297 4.15 -23.11 -4.18
N SER A 298 3.21 -22.36 -4.74
CA SER A 298 2.54 -22.68 -6.00
C SER A 298 3.24 -22.13 -7.25
N VAL A 299 4.24 -21.29 -7.10
CA VAL A 299 4.90 -20.61 -8.24
C VAL A 299 5.74 -21.59 -9.09
N LEU A 300 6.18 -22.70 -8.49
CA LEU A 300 6.91 -23.77 -9.17
C LEU A 300 6.00 -24.88 -9.72
N ASP A 301 4.69 -24.81 -9.49
CA ASP A 301 3.75 -25.83 -9.95
C ASP A 301 3.68 -25.84 -11.48
N GLY A 302 3.92 -27.01 -12.08
CA GLY A 302 3.87 -27.19 -13.54
C GLY A 302 5.15 -26.80 -14.28
N ALA A 303 6.21 -26.38 -13.59
CA ALA A 303 7.52 -26.21 -14.18
C ALA A 303 8.08 -27.57 -14.66
N SER A 304 8.66 -27.58 -15.87
CA SER A 304 9.13 -28.83 -16.50
C SER A 304 10.15 -29.56 -15.64
N GLY A 305 9.81 -30.77 -15.22
CA GLY A 305 10.69 -31.68 -14.46
C GLY A 305 10.60 -31.54 -12.94
N ILE A 306 9.76 -30.66 -12.38
CA ILE A 306 9.51 -30.56 -10.95
C ILE A 306 8.19 -31.30 -10.63
N ALA A 307 8.26 -32.25 -9.70
CA ALA A 307 7.07 -32.88 -9.14
C ALA A 307 6.21 -31.84 -8.38
N THR A 308 4.91 -32.06 -8.37
CA THR A 308 3.89 -31.16 -7.80
C THR A 308 4.26 -30.55 -6.45
N ARG A 309 4.04 -29.23 -6.31
CA ARG A 309 4.17 -28.40 -5.12
C ARG A 309 5.55 -28.45 -4.45
N VAL A 310 6.49 -27.70 -4.97
CA VAL A 310 7.76 -27.42 -4.30
C VAL A 310 7.57 -26.26 -3.34
N PRO A 311 7.71 -26.43 -2.02
CA PRO A 311 7.64 -25.33 -1.08
C PRO A 311 8.72 -24.29 -1.38
N ALA A 312 8.35 -23.02 -1.33
CA ALA A 312 9.29 -21.93 -1.54
C ALA A 312 8.92 -20.71 -0.69
N ALA A 313 9.95 -20.08 -0.15
CA ALA A 313 9.82 -18.83 0.58
C ALA A 313 11.06 -17.97 0.37
N GLY A 314 10.89 -16.64 0.39
CA GLY A 314 12.01 -15.72 0.20
C GLY A 314 11.75 -14.37 0.80
N PHE A 315 12.80 -13.54 0.81
CA PHE A 315 12.74 -12.17 1.30
C PHE A 315 13.75 -11.30 0.56
N ALA A 316 13.40 -10.04 0.35
CA ALA A 316 14.28 -9.06 -0.25
C ALA A 316 14.25 -7.73 0.50
N PHE A 317 15.43 -7.23 0.85
CA PHE A 317 15.63 -5.84 1.26
C PHE A 317 15.74 -4.91 0.04
N SER A 318 15.32 -3.65 0.19
CA SER A 318 15.74 -2.55 -0.68
C SER A 318 17.01 -1.92 -0.11
N LEU A 319 18.09 -1.92 -0.87
CA LEU A 319 19.37 -1.35 -0.45
C LEU A 319 19.23 0.15 -0.16
N GLU A 320 18.47 0.88 -0.99
CA GLU A 320 18.21 2.31 -0.83
C GLU A 320 17.44 2.63 0.46
N ARG A 321 16.51 1.77 0.86
CA ARG A 321 15.77 1.92 2.11
C ARG A 321 16.62 1.54 3.33
N LEU A 322 17.46 0.52 3.22
CA LEU A 322 18.44 0.20 4.27
C LEU A 322 19.44 1.36 4.44
N GLU A 323 19.90 1.97 3.36
CA GLU A 323 20.74 3.17 3.40
C GLU A 323 20.04 4.31 4.16
N GLY A 324 18.76 4.58 3.84
CA GLY A 324 17.96 5.57 4.57
C GLY A 324 17.81 5.25 6.05
N ALA A 325 17.62 3.98 6.41
CA ALA A 325 17.50 3.55 7.80
C ALA A 325 18.82 3.64 8.58
N THR A 326 19.95 3.26 7.97
CA THR A 326 21.29 3.35 8.58
C THR A 326 21.83 4.77 8.59
N GLY A 327 21.53 5.57 7.57
CA GLY A 327 21.94 6.98 7.45
C GLY A 327 21.28 7.86 8.49
N SER A 328 20.02 7.61 8.84
CA SER A 328 19.32 8.34 9.91
C SER A 328 19.93 8.07 11.29
N ALA A 329 20.49 6.89 11.53
CA ALA A 329 21.26 6.61 12.74
C ALA A 329 22.62 7.35 12.79
N ARG A 330 23.16 7.76 11.60
CA ARG A 330 24.45 8.49 11.48
C ARG A 330 24.30 9.98 11.20
N ALA A 331 23.14 10.44 10.70
CA ALA A 331 22.90 11.85 10.34
C ALA A 331 22.42 12.68 11.55
N ALA A 332 23.14 12.65 12.64
CA ALA A 332 23.15 13.78 13.58
C ALA A 332 23.72 15.08 12.92
N ASP A 333 24.18 15.00 11.67
CA ASP A 333 24.74 16.08 10.87
C ASP A 333 23.92 16.31 9.57
N GLY A 334 22.79 16.97 9.71
CA GLY A 334 22.35 18.01 8.76
C GLY A 334 21.71 17.64 7.43
N ASP A 335 21.46 16.39 7.05
CA ASP A 335 20.86 16.06 5.76
C ASP A 335 19.46 15.40 5.87
N TYR A 336 18.58 15.77 4.95
CA TYR A 336 17.13 15.59 4.86
C TYR A 336 16.57 14.16 5.00
N ALA A 337 17.05 13.33 5.88
CA ALA A 337 16.37 12.09 6.22
C ALA A 337 15.32 12.35 7.33
N VAL A 338 14.07 12.26 7.00
CA VAL A 338 12.94 12.41 7.94
C VAL A 338 12.80 11.10 8.75
N ALA A 339 13.87 10.65 9.39
CA ALA A 339 13.76 9.70 10.47
C ALA A 339 13.18 10.44 11.68
N ARG A 340 11.97 10.08 12.08
CA ARG A 340 11.31 10.70 13.23
C ARG A 340 11.42 9.76 14.41
N GLU A 341 12.02 10.27 15.50
CA GLU A 341 12.04 9.58 16.78
C GLU A 341 10.62 9.29 17.27
N ALA A 342 10.43 8.21 18.00
CA ALA A 342 9.15 7.83 18.61
C ALA A 342 8.55 8.93 19.52
N ALA A 343 9.37 9.86 20.01
CA ALA A 343 8.96 11.01 20.82
C ALA A 343 8.51 12.23 20.00
N SER A 344 8.62 12.20 18.67
CA SER A 344 8.19 13.33 17.82
C SER A 344 6.67 13.54 17.88
N PRO A 345 6.17 14.79 17.73
CA PRO A 345 4.74 15.04 17.63
C PRO A 345 4.09 14.24 16.50
N LEU A 346 2.88 13.72 16.71
CA LEU A 346 2.11 13.07 15.67
C LEU A 346 1.72 14.11 14.61
N ARG A 347 2.02 13.89 13.34
CA ARG A 347 1.65 14.80 12.24
C ARG A 347 0.38 14.36 11.56
N ILE A 348 -0.58 15.28 11.48
CA ILE A 348 -1.86 15.06 10.81
C ILE A 348 -1.99 16.05 9.66
N ALA A 349 -2.06 15.57 8.41
CA ALA A 349 -2.39 16.39 7.27
C ALA A 349 -3.88 16.78 7.32
N VAL A 350 -4.16 18.06 7.52
CA VAL A 350 -5.52 18.59 7.66
C VAL A 350 -5.89 19.48 6.47
N PRO A 351 -7.13 19.35 5.93
CA PRO A 351 -7.53 20.06 4.73
C PRO A 351 -7.87 21.52 5.04
N LYS A 352 -7.50 22.41 4.11
CA LYS A 352 -8.06 23.77 4.02
C LYS A 352 -9.28 23.82 3.11
N GLY A 353 -10.04 24.90 3.17
CA GLY A 353 -11.21 25.12 2.32
C GLY A 353 -12.47 24.45 2.88
N SER A 354 -13.32 23.88 2.02
CA SER A 354 -14.65 23.37 2.38
C SER A 354 -14.68 22.25 3.44
N LEU A 355 -13.61 21.50 3.58
CA LEU A 355 -13.52 20.42 4.58
C LEU A 355 -12.98 20.90 5.94
N LYS A 356 -12.51 22.16 6.06
CA LYS A 356 -11.85 22.66 7.27
C LYS A 356 -12.73 22.56 8.51
N ASP A 357 -13.94 23.09 8.43
CA ASP A 357 -14.83 23.21 9.60
C ASP A 357 -15.23 21.83 10.14
N GLY A 358 -15.63 20.91 9.25
CA GLY A 358 -15.93 19.53 9.66
C GLY A 358 -14.71 18.78 10.20
N THR A 359 -13.50 19.11 9.72
CA THR A 359 -12.25 18.55 10.29
C THR A 359 -12.00 19.07 11.70
N ILE A 360 -12.23 20.37 11.95
CA ILE A 360 -12.12 20.96 13.28
C ILE A 360 -13.07 20.25 14.24
N GLU A 361 -14.35 20.11 13.87
CA GLU A 361 -15.35 19.43 14.69
C GLU A 361 -14.99 17.96 14.96
N ALA A 362 -14.43 17.28 13.96
CA ALA A 362 -14.04 15.88 14.11
C ALA A 362 -12.87 15.72 15.08
N LEU A 363 -11.83 16.55 14.96
CA LEU A 363 -10.64 16.47 15.80
C LEU A 363 -10.91 16.94 17.24
N GLU A 364 -11.72 17.99 17.42
CA GLU A 364 -12.15 18.48 18.73
C GLU A 364 -12.97 17.41 19.50
N ALA A 365 -13.91 16.76 18.80
CA ALA A 365 -14.75 15.70 19.38
C ALA A 365 -13.96 14.48 19.87
N VAL A 366 -12.78 14.22 19.30
CA VAL A 366 -11.89 13.15 19.76
C VAL A 366 -10.83 13.61 20.76
N GLY A 367 -10.93 14.87 21.22
CA GLY A 367 -10.15 15.43 22.33
C GLY A 367 -8.83 16.08 21.92
N LEU A 368 -8.65 16.45 20.65
CA LEU A 368 -7.49 17.25 20.22
C LEU A 368 -7.75 18.75 20.36
N ASP A 369 -6.73 19.51 20.77
CA ASP A 369 -6.77 20.98 20.76
C ASP A 369 -6.71 21.50 19.32
N VAL A 370 -7.78 22.14 18.87
CA VAL A 370 -7.88 22.70 17.52
C VAL A 370 -7.83 24.23 17.48
N SER A 371 -7.52 24.88 18.59
CA SER A 371 -7.54 26.34 18.73
C SER A 371 -6.64 27.03 17.69
N ASN A 372 -5.42 26.57 17.53
CA ASN A 372 -4.46 27.09 16.55
C ASN A 372 -4.87 26.76 15.09
N PHE A 373 -5.65 25.70 14.85
CA PHE A 373 -6.15 25.37 13.52
C PHE A 373 -7.38 26.20 13.14
N ARG A 374 -8.19 26.63 14.11
CA ARG A 374 -9.32 27.55 13.84
C ARG A 374 -8.84 28.87 13.24
N ASP A 375 -7.78 29.45 13.81
CA ASP A 375 -7.15 30.66 13.30
C ASP A 375 -5.62 30.48 13.15
N PRO A 376 -5.18 29.85 12.06
CA PRO A 376 -3.75 29.55 11.84
C PRO A 376 -2.96 30.76 11.37
N GLY A 377 -3.60 31.91 11.07
CA GLY A 377 -2.96 33.04 10.43
C GLY A 377 -2.32 32.63 9.09
N ARG A 378 -0.99 32.80 8.97
CA ARG A 378 -0.21 32.38 7.79
C ARG A 378 0.59 31.09 8.02
N HIS A 379 0.45 30.47 9.20
CA HIS A 379 1.18 29.24 9.50
C HIS A 379 0.60 28.06 8.73
N LEU A 380 1.49 27.21 8.20
CA LEU A 380 1.13 25.99 7.48
C LEU A 380 1.24 24.74 8.38
N ILE A 381 1.92 24.88 9.50
CA ILE A 381 2.01 23.87 10.56
C ILE A 381 1.65 24.57 11.87
N VAL A 382 0.71 24.00 12.60
CA VAL A 382 0.29 24.50 13.90
C VAL A 382 0.33 23.40 14.96
N SER A 383 0.76 23.75 16.17
CA SER A 383 0.81 22.81 17.28
C SER A 383 -0.59 22.50 17.83
N SER A 384 -0.76 21.28 18.24
CA SER A 384 -1.94 20.72 18.90
C SER A 384 -1.49 19.71 19.95
N ARG A 385 -2.41 19.19 20.73
CA ARG A 385 -2.14 18.11 21.70
C ARG A 385 -3.42 17.38 22.09
N ASP A 386 -3.24 16.19 22.67
CA ASP A 386 -4.33 15.44 23.28
C ASP A 386 -4.73 16.08 24.62
N MET A 387 -5.97 16.55 24.72
CA MET A 387 -6.53 17.21 25.89
C MET A 387 -7.22 16.24 26.86
N ARG A 388 -7.31 14.97 26.52
CA ARG A 388 -7.93 13.95 27.38
C ARG A 388 -7.06 13.68 28.60
N PRO A 389 -7.63 13.55 29.82
CA PRO A 389 -6.88 13.09 30.98
C PRO A 389 -6.26 11.71 30.72
N GLY A 390 -4.92 11.60 30.82
CA GLY A 390 -4.19 10.37 30.50
C GLY A 390 -4.16 10.04 28.99
N GLY A 391 -4.37 11.04 28.12
CA GLY A 391 -4.34 10.87 26.66
C GLY A 391 -2.99 10.34 26.17
N THR A 392 -3.01 9.33 25.35
CA THR A 392 -1.84 8.59 24.84
C THR A 392 -1.29 9.15 23.54
N ILE A 393 -2.05 10.03 22.84
CA ILE A 393 -1.59 10.63 21.57
C ILE A 393 -0.48 11.67 21.81
N GLY A 394 -0.54 12.42 22.92
CA GLY A 394 0.49 13.40 23.28
C GLY A 394 0.48 14.64 22.39
N ASP A 395 1.68 15.12 22.04
CA ASP A 395 1.84 16.29 21.18
C ASP A 395 1.54 15.98 19.71
N VAL A 396 0.89 16.94 19.04
CA VAL A 396 0.42 16.82 17.66
C VAL A 396 0.83 18.06 16.84
N GLU A 397 1.19 17.85 15.59
CA GLU A 397 1.36 18.91 14.59
C GLU A 397 0.28 18.76 13.51
N LEU A 398 -0.52 19.79 13.30
CA LEU A 398 -1.50 19.85 12.21
C LEU A 398 -0.85 20.51 11.00
N VAL A 399 -0.66 19.75 9.92
CA VAL A 399 -0.06 20.20 8.65
C VAL A 399 -1.19 20.62 7.71
N ILE A 400 -1.32 21.91 7.44
CA ILE A 400 -2.43 22.49 6.68
C ILE A 400 -2.13 22.41 5.18
N VAL A 401 -2.87 21.56 4.47
CA VAL A 401 -2.63 21.26 3.05
C VAL A 401 -3.90 21.42 2.21
N ARG A 402 -3.77 21.41 0.89
CA ARG A 402 -4.94 21.24 0.02
C ARG A 402 -5.42 19.79 0.13
N PRO A 403 -6.74 19.51 0.08
CA PRO A 403 -7.26 18.15 0.14
C PRO A 403 -6.61 17.20 -0.89
N THR A 404 -6.34 17.70 -2.10
CA THR A 404 -5.70 16.93 -3.19
C THR A 404 -4.24 16.58 -2.93
N ASP A 405 -3.56 17.32 -2.05
CA ASP A 405 -2.13 17.12 -1.74
C ASP A 405 -1.95 16.23 -0.51
N ALA A 406 -2.96 16.14 0.37
CA ALA A 406 -2.88 15.39 1.61
C ALA A 406 -2.44 13.92 1.43
N PRO A 407 -2.92 13.17 0.41
CA PRO A 407 -2.46 11.80 0.16
C PRO A 407 -0.94 11.72 -0.08
N ALA A 408 -0.37 12.63 -0.86
CA ALA A 408 1.07 12.65 -1.13
C ALA A 408 1.89 12.99 0.12
N PHE A 409 1.44 13.97 0.96
CA PHE A 409 2.10 14.29 2.22
C PHE A 409 2.18 13.09 3.16
N VAL A 410 1.11 12.30 3.25
CA VAL A 410 1.08 11.11 4.10
C VAL A 410 1.88 9.96 3.48
N ALA A 411 1.76 9.72 2.18
CA ALA A 411 2.51 8.67 1.50
C ALA A 411 4.03 8.88 1.57
N CYS A 412 4.49 10.13 1.45
CA CYS A 412 5.91 10.48 1.52
C CYS A 412 6.45 10.66 2.96
N GLY A 413 5.63 10.46 4.00
CA GLY A 413 6.04 10.59 5.40
C GLY A 413 6.13 12.05 5.91
N GLY A 414 5.66 13.02 5.16
CA GLY A 414 5.50 14.42 5.60
C GLY A 414 4.45 14.57 6.71
N ALA A 415 3.47 13.66 6.73
CA ALA A 415 2.53 13.45 7.81
C ALA A 415 2.34 11.95 8.08
N ASP A 416 1.87 11.58 9.27
CA ASP A 416 1.66 10.19 9.67
C ASP A 416 0.28 9.69 9.24
N CYS A 417 -0.69 10.58 9.26
CA CYS A 417 -2.07 10.36 8.84
C CYS A 417 -2.67 11.64 8.27
N GLY A 418 -3.88 11.57 7.73
CA GLY A 418 -4.51 12.74 7.15
C GLY A 418 -6.02 12.62 6.99
N ILE A 419 -6.62 13.76 6.63
CA ILE A 419 -8.04 13.88 6.30
C ILE A 419 -8.16 14.56 4.93
N CYS A 420 -8.90 13.96 4.02
CA CYS A 420 -9.28 14.55 2.73
C CYS A 420 -10.56 13.92 2.19
N GLY A 421 -11.06 14.39 1.06
CA GLY A 421 -12.19 13.75 0.38
C GLY A 421 -11.80 12.39 -0.24
N ARG A 422 -12.79 11.51 -0.36
CA ARG A 422 -12.65 10.21 -1.07
C ARG A 422 -12.09 10.38 -2.50
N ASP A 423 -12.52 11.46 -3.17
CA ASP A 423 -12.05 11.87 -4.50
C ASP A 423 -10.54 11.98 -4.58
N SER A 424 -9.95 12.66 -3.60
CA SER A 424 -8.51 12.90 -3.55
C SER A 424 -7.71 11.63 -3.35
N LEU A 425 -8.23 10.68 -2.58
CA LEU A 425 -7.61 9.35 -2.37
C LEU A 425 -7.65 8.49 -3.63
N ILE A 426 -8.80 8.44 -4.32
CA ILE A 426 -8.94 7.69 -5.57
C ILE A 426 -8.05 8.28 -6.66
N GLU A 427 -8.05 9.62 -6.80
CA GLU A 427 -7.28 10.29 -7.84
C GLU A 427 -5.76 10.14 -7.62
N ALA A 428 -5.31 10.20 -6.36
CA ALA A 428 -3.90 10.03 -6.02
C ALA A 428 -3.39 8.61 -6.24
N ASP A 429 -4.24 7.60 -6.05
CA ASP A 429 -3.93 6.17 -6.18
C ASP A 429 -2.62 5.77 -5.47
N LEU A 430 -2.51 6.16 -4.21
CA LEU A 430 -1.36 5.87 -3.37
C LEU A 430 -1.70 4.79 -2.35
N ASN A 431 -0.69 4.03 -1.95
CA ASN A 431 -0.85 2.96 -0.95
C ASN A 431 -1.05 3.55 0.46
N LEU A 432 -2.29 3.85 0.80
CA LEU A 432 -2.72 4.43 2.08
C LEU A 432 -3.86 3.62 2.68
N LEU A 433 -3.84 3.40 3.99
CA LEU A 433 -4.92 2.75 4.73
C LEU A 433 -6.08 3.72 4.93
N GLN A 434 -7.23 3.47 4.33
CA GLN A 434 -8.47 4.24 4.52
C GLN A 434 -9.28 3.59 5.64
N LEU A 435 -9.32 4.22 6.81
CA LEU A 435 -9.81 3.59 8.03
C LEU A 435 -11.20 4.08 8.44
N VAL A 436 -11.50 5.39 8.32
CA VAL A 436 -12.74 5.97 8.83
C VAL A 436 -13.37 6.92 7.82
N ASP A 437 -14.64 6.69 7.49
CA ASP A 437 -15.48 7.70 6.86
C ASP A 437 -15.97 8.66 7.94
N LEU A 438 -15.64 9.93 7.80
CA LEU A 438 -15.98 10.97 8.78
C LEU A 438 -17.39 11.53 8.61
N ASN A 439 -18.08 11.13 7.54
CA ASN A 439 -19.48 11.44 7.25
C ASN A 439 -19.83 12.94 7.20
N TYR A 440 -18.85 13.77 6.75
CA TYR A 440 -19.06 15.19 6.46
C TYR A 440 -18.44 15.58 5.12
N GLY A 441 -18.73 16.79 4.65
CA GLY A 441 -18.22 17.30 3.36
C GLY A 441 -18.80 16.55 2.15
N ALA A 442 -20.04 16.08 2.26
CA ALA A 442 -20.70 15.30 1.21
C ALA A 442 -20.74 16.08 -0.12
N CYS A 443 -20.28 15.45 -1.18
CA CYS A 443 -20.39 15.92 -2.56
C CYS A 443 -20.61 14.75 -3.51
N ARG A 444 -21.06 15.04 -4.73
CA ARG A 444 -21.30 14.04 -5.76
C ARG A 444 -20.38 14.27 -6.95
N PHE A 445 -19.81 13.21 -7.48
CA PHE A 445 -19.22 13.24 -8.81
C PHE A 445 -20.30 13.10 -9.86
N ILE A 446 -20.29 14.02 -10.80
CA ILE A 446 -21.28 14.08 -11.88
C ILE A 446 -20.60 14.18 -13.24
N GLU A 447 -21.31 13.69 -14.24
CA GLU A 447 -21.10 14.00 -15.64
C GLU A 447 -22.11 15.06 -16.06
N ALA A 448 -21.68 16.09 -16.78
CA ALA A 448 -22.59 17.13 -17.25
C ALA A 448 -22.22 17.63 -18.66
N GLU A 449 -23.23 18.17 -19.37
CA GLU A 449 -23.09 18.77 -20.70
C GLU A 449 -23.90 20.07 -20.79
N PRO A 450 -23.64 20.97 -21.79
CA PRO A 450 -24.43 22.17 -21.98
C PRO A 450 -25.89 21.84 -22.30
N ALA A 451 -26.82 22.46 -21.57
CA ALA A 451 -28.27 22.18 -21.73
C ALA A 451 -28.78 22.53 -23.14
N ASP A 452 -28.24 23.58 -23.75
CA ASP A 452 -28.57 24.02 -25.11
C ASP A 452 -27.98 23.09 -26.21
N ARG A 453 -27.11 22.16 -25.83
CA ARG A 453 -26.41 21.21 -26.70
C ARG A 453 -26.70 19.77 -26.34
N ALA A 454 -27.76 19.49 -25.58
CA ALA A 454 -28.13 18.15 -25.16
C ALA A 454 -28.22 17.17 -26.36
N GLY A 455 -27.59 16.00 -26.23
CA GLY A 455 -27.52 14.99 -27.27
C GLY A 455 -26.48 15.25 -28.39
N LEU A 456 -25.72 16.38 -28.33
CA LEU A 456 -24.62 16.60 -29.28
C LEU A 456 -23.41 15.72 -28.94
N ALA A 457 -23.20 15.39 -27.68
CA ALA A 457 -22.13 14.51 -27.21
C ALA A 457 -22.28 13.10 -27.80
N GLU A 458 -23.48 12.53 -27.79
CA GLU A 458 -23.79 11.22 -28.39
C GLU A 458 -23.58 11.22 -29.92
N ARG A 459 -24.02 12.28 -30.60
CA ARG A 459 -23.78 12.44 -32.04
C ARG A 459 -22.30 12.62 -32.36
N ALA A 460 -21.57 13.33 -31.55
CA ALA A 460 -20.13 13.49 -31.66
C ALA A 460 -19.42 12.14 -31.45
N TYR A 461 -19.82 11.36 -30.45
CA TYR A 461 -19.33 10.01 -30.21
C TYR A 461 -19.59 9.08 -31.39
N ALA A 462 -20.84 9.04 -31.89
CA ALA A 462 -21.19 8.20 -33.03
C ALA A 462 -20.37 8.52 -34.30
N ARG A 463 -19.93 9.77 -34.46
CA ARG A 463 -19.13 10.23 -35.60
C ARG A 463 -17.63 10.01 -35.41
N ARG A 464 -17.10 10.30 -34.21
CA ARG A 464 -15.66 10.28 -33.91
C ARG A 464 -15.18 8.98 -33.29
N GLY A 465 -16.08 8.21 -32.66
CA GLY A 465 -15.73 7.06 -31.84
C GLY A 465 -15.13 7.40 -30.48
N SER A 466 -15.13 8.69 -30.09
CA SER A 466 -14.65 9.16 -28.78
C SER A 466 -15.43 10.37 -28.26
N LEU A 467 -15.51 10.53 -26.95
CA LEU A 467 -15.96 11.74 -26.25
C LEU A 467 -14.75 12.52 -25.73
N ARG A 468 -14.77 13.84 -25.83
CA ARG A 468 -13.81 14.71 -25.14
C ARG A 468 -14.39 15.18 -23.82
N VAL A 469 -13.69 14.93 -22.73
CA VAL A 469 -14.19 15.17 -21.37
C VAL A 469 -13.20 16.02 -20.58
N ALA A 470 -13.63 17.20 -20.15
CA ALA A 470 -12.82 18.05 -19.27
C ALA A 470 -13.01 17.62 -17.80
N THR A 471 -11.93 17.52 -17.05
CA THR A 471 -11.98 17.17 -15.63
C THR A 471 -10.71 17.59 -14.90
N LYS A 472 -10.83 17.78 -13.58
CA LYS A 472 -9.73 17.89 -12.65
C LYS A 472 -9.27 16.50 -12.12
N TYR A 473 -10.05 15.46 -12.41
CA TYR A 473 -9.93 14.11 -11.88
C TYR A 473 -9.80 13.09 -13.02
N PRO A 474 -8.68 13.10 -13.75
CA PRO A 474 -8.51 12.29 -14.96
C PRO A 474 -8.62 10.79 -14.71
N ARG A 475 -8.13 10.27 -13.57
CA ARG A 475 -8.22 8.85 -13.24
C ARG A 475 -9.67 8.41 -13.00
N ILE A 476 -10.40 9.18 -12.19
CA ILE A 476 -11.82 8.89 -11.89
C ILE A 476 -12.64 8.92 -13.17
N ALA A 477 -12.46 9.95 -14.00
CA ALA A 477 -13.17 10.08 -15.26
C ALA A 477 -12.84 8.93 -16.23
N ALA A 478 -11.56 8.59 -16.39
CA ALA A 478 -11.14 7.49 -17.25
C ALA A 478 -11.78 6.17 -16.82
N ALA A 479 -11.70 5.82 -15.53
CA ALA A 479 -12.29 4.59 -15.00
C ALA A 479 -13.82 4.53 -15.19
N TRP A 480 -14.51 5.67 -15.06
CA TRP A 480 -15.94 5.75 -15.30
C TRP A 480 -16.33 5.39 -16.73
N TYR A 481 -15.66 6.00 -17.72
CA TYR A 481 -15.95 5.73 -19.13
C TYR A 481 -15.49 4.33 -19.55
N GLU A 482 -14.35 3.86 -19.07
CA GLU A 482 -13.84 2.52 -19.32
C GLU A 482 -14.82 1.44 -18.81
N SER A 483 -15.38 1.61 -17.61
CA SER A 483 -16.36 0.67 -17.05
C SER A 483 -17.65 0.56 -17.88
N ARG A 484 -17.94 1.57 -18.72
CA ARG A 484 -19.09 1.66 -19.60
C ARG A 484 -18.78 1.29 -21.05
N GLY A 485 -17.53 0.95 -21.36
CA GLY A 485 -17.09 0.66 -22.72
C GLY A 485 -17.12 1.89 -23.63
N VAL A 486 -17.04 3.10 -23.07
CA VAL A 486 -17.05 4.37 -23.81
C VAL A 486 -15.61 4.88 -23.93
N ASN A 487 -15.17 5.13 -25.16
CA ASN A 487 -13.87 5.72 -25.42
C ASN A 487 -13.92 7.23 -25.13
N ALA A 488 -13.17 7.68 -24.10
CA ALA A 488 -13.10 9.07 -23.68
C ALA A 488 -11.69 9.64 -23.80
N GLU A 489 -11.58 10.79 -24.45
CA GLU A 489 -10.37 11.61 -24.49
C GLU A 489 -10.40 12.60 -23.33
N ILE A 490 -9.60 12.32 -22.31
CA ILE A 490 -9.61 13.12 -21.06
C ILE A 490 -8.74 14.37 -21.23
N VAL A 491 -9.36 15.53 -21.05
CA VAL A 491 -8.69 16.82 -21.01
C VAL A 491 -8.54 17.27 -19.56
N SER A 492 -7.34 17.13 -19.02
CA SER A 492 -7.04 17.49 -17.63
C SER A 492 -6.93 19.01 -17.48
N LEU A 493 -7.76 19.59 -16.62
CA LEU A 493 -7.77 21.01 -16.27
C LEU A 493 -7.60 21.18 -14.76
N HIS A 494 -7.08 22.32 -14.32
CA HIS A 494 -6.83 22.62 -12.91
C HIS A 494 -7.89 23.52 -12.26
N GLY A 495 -8.81 24.08 -13.06
CA GLY A 495 -9.91 24.95 -12.62
C GLY A 495 -10.80 25.36 -13.79
N ASN A 496 -11.97 25.94 -13.48
CA ASN A 496 -12.98 26.37 -14.46
C ASN A 496 -13.34 25.27 -15.48
N ILE A 497 -13.58 24.08 -14.98
CA ILE A 497 -13.84 22.88 -15.79
C ILE A 497 -15.05 23.09 -16.69
N GLU A 498 -16.04 23.85 -16.20
CA GLU A 498 -17.30 24.18 -16.87
C GLU A 498 -17.06 24.91 -18.23
N LEU A 499 -15.96 25.64 -18.35
CA LEU A 499 -15.63 26.33 -19.60
C LEU A 499 -15.34 25.37 -20.74
N GLY A 500 -14.85 24.17 -20.48
CA GLY A 500 -14.48 23.19 -21.51
C GLY A 500 -15.57 22.99 -22.57
N PRO A 501 -16.77 22.52 -22.20
CA PRO A 501 -17.85 22.34 -23.16
C PRO A 501 -18.51 23.67 -23.62
N ILE A 502 -18.50 24.71 -22.80
CA ILE A 502 -19.08 26.02 -23.17
C ILE A 502 -18.34 26.60 -24.37
N VAL A 503 -17.02 26.59 -24.36
CA VAL A 503 -16.19 27.07 -25.48
C VAL A 503 -16.00 26.06 -26.59
N GLY A 504 -16.59 24.86 -26.51
CA GLY A 504 -16.52 23.81 -27.52
C GLY A 504 -15.20 23.03 -27.53
N MET A 505 -14.38 23.14 -26.49
CA MET A 505 -13.13 22.38 -26.34
C MET A 505 -13.40 20.91 -26.02
N THR A 506 -14.43 20.64 -25.21
CA THR A 506 -14.86 19.31 -24.84
C THR A 506 -16.36 19.11 -25.05
N ASP A 507 -16.83 17.87 -25.00
CA ASP A 507 -18.23 17.53 -25.14
C ASP A 507 -18.95 17.50 -23.81
N ARG A 508 -18.26 17.01 -22.74
CA ARG A 508 -18.75 16.86 -21.38
C ARG A 508 -17.71 17.28 -20.35
N ILE A 509 -18.16 17.39 -19.13
CA ILE A 509 -17.30 17.49 -17.95
C ILE A 509 -17.56 16.33 -17.01
N VAL A 510 -16.54 15.97 -16.21
CA VAL A 510 -16.66 15.18 -15.00
C VAL A 510 -16.08 16.01 -13.86
N ASP A 511 -16.91 16.36 -12.88
CA ASP A 511 -16.50 17.20 -11.75
C ASP A 511 -17.34 16.90 -10.50
N ILE A 512 -16.92 17.48 -9.36
CA ILE A 512 -17.64 17.39 -8.09
C ILE A 512 -18.67 18.52 -7.98
N THR A 513 -19.81 18.20 -7.37
CA THR A 513 -20.81 19.21 -7.00
C THR A 513 -21.45 18.88 -5.66
N ALA A 514 -21.63 19.89 -4.82
CA ALA A 514 -22.40 19.76 -3.59
C ALA A 514 -23.88 20.15 -3.83
N THR A 515 -24.12 21.34 -4.39
CA THR A 515 -25.46 21.91 -4.56
C THR A 515 -25.92 22.03 -6.01
N GLY A 516 -25.02 21.85 -6.97
CA GLY A 516 -25.29 22.04 -8.40
C GLY A 516 -25.48 23.50 -8.82
N THR A 517 -25.18 24.47 -7.96
CA THR A 517 -25.40 25.90 -8.25
C THR A 517 -24.52 26.36 -9.42
N THR A 518 -23.23 26.07 -9.40
CA THR A 518 -22.29 26.45 -10.48
C THR A 518 -22.72 25.85 -11.82
N LEU A 519 -23.22 24.61 -11.83
CA LEU A 519 -23.72 23.97 -13.06
C LEU A 519 -24.92 24.72 -13.63
N ARG A 520 -25.90 25.07 -12.78
CA ARG A 520 -27.08 25.82 -13.21
C ARG A 520 -26.74 27.22 -13.73
N GLU A 521 -25.85 27.94 -13.03
CA GLU A 521 -25.39 29.25 -13.44
C GLU A 521 -24.67 29.27 -14.80
N ASN A 522 -24.00 28.13 -15.13
CA ASN A 522 -23.29 27.95 -16.39
C ASN A 522 -24.09 27.16 -17.44
N ASN A 523 -25.41 26.97 -17.24
CA ASN A 523 -26.30 26.29 -18.16
C ASN A 523 -25.86 24.85 -18.51
N LEU A 524 -25.34 24.12 -17.50
CA LEU A 524 -24.96 22.72 -17.60
C LEU A 524 -26.03 21.81 -16.98
N VAL A 525 -26.33 20.70 -17.63
CA VAL A 525 -27.24 19.66 -17.15
C VAL A 525 -26.49 18.39 -16.82
N ILE A 526 -26.82 17.78 -15.67
CA ILE A 526 -26.25 16.50 -15.24
C ILE A 526 -26.79 15.39 -16.14
N THR A 527 -25.90 14.60 -16.73
CA THR A 527 -26.20 13.44 -17.59
C THR A 527 -25.90 12.12 -16.90
N GLY A 528 -25.12 12.13 -15.82
CA GLY A 528 -24.79 10.95 -15.03
C GLY A 528 -24.26 11.29 -13.65
N GLU A 529 -24.45 10.38 -12.70
CA GLU A 529 -23.84 10.42 -11.39
C GLU A 529 -22.85 9.28 -11.26
N LEU A 530 -21.62 9.57 -10.83
CA LEU A 530 -20.52 8.60 -10.79
C LEU A 530 -20.43 7.95 -9.40
N MET A 531 -20.32 8.78 -8.37
CA MET A 531 -20.19 8.34 -6.99
C MET A 531 -20.43 9.48 -6.01
N GLU A 532 -20.71 9.11 -4.76
CA GLU A 532 -20.73 10.03 -3.62
C GLU A 532 -19.37 10.05 -2.93
N CYS A 533 -18.99 11.21 -2.42
CA CYS A 533 -17.76 11.42 -1.69
C CYS A 533 -18.03 12.12 -0.37
N THR A 534 -17.33 11.66 0.66
CA THR A 534 -17.27 12.25 2.01
C THR A 534 -15.81 12.42 2.42
N ALA A 535 -15.56 13.14 3.50
CA ALA A 535 -14.24 13.22 4.10
C ALA A 535 -13.85 11.87 4.73
N ARG A 536 -12.62 11.44 4.49
CA ARG A 536 -12.06 10.19 5.02
C ARG A 536 -10.81 10.45 5.83
N PHE A 537 -10.67 9.71 6.92
CA PHE A 537 -9.42 9.60 7.66
C PHE A 537 -8.61 8.43 7.09
N PHE A 538 -7.35 8.70 6.78
CA PHE A 538 -6.44 7.74 6.18
C PHE A 538 -5.03 7.87 6.79
N VAL A 539 -4.24 6.82 6.72
CA VAL A 539 -2.95 6.74 7.39
C VAL A 539 -1.88 6.13 6.48
N ASN A 540 -0.62 6.46 6.77
CA ASN A 540 0.50 5.77 6.16
C ASN A 540 0.61 4.34 6.73
N PRO A 541 0.66 3.29 5.89
CA PRO A 541 0.69 1.91 6.37
C PRO A 541 1.88 1.58 7.27
N GLY A 542 3.05 2.16 7.01
CA GLY A 542 4.25 1.97 7.84
C GLY A 542 4.10 2.65 9.19
N ARG A 543 3.62 3.90 9.20
CA ARG A 543 3.39 4.66 10.45
C ARG A 543 2.32 4.01 11.33
N ALA A 544 1.26 3.48 10.75
CA ALA A 544 0.25 2.71 11.49
C ALA A 544 0.84 1.50 12.22
N ARG A 545 1.91 0.90 11.69
CA ARG A 545 2.58 -0.27 12.27
C ARG A 545 3.66 0.07 13.29
N LEU A 546 4.26 1.26 13.17
CA LEU A 546 5.34 1.71 14.04
C LEU A 546 4.85 2.57 15.21
N ASP A 547 3.75 3.30 15.03
CA ASP A 547 3.23 4.28 15.99
C ASP A 547 1.76 4.01 16.33
N ALA A 548 1.52 3.43 17.50
CA ALA A 548 0.18 3.07 17.96
C ALA A 548 -0.77 4.27 18.10
N ARG A 549 -0.24 5.50 18.23
CA ARG A 549 -1.04 6.74 18.33
C ARG A 549 -1.89 6.99 17.08
N VAL A 550 -1.38 6.56 15.92
CA VAL A 550 -2.08 6.70 14.62
C VAL A 550 -3.37 5.89 14.62
N LEU A 551 -3.30 4.63 15.07
CA LEU A 551 -4.45 3.73 15.10
C LEU A 551 -5.41 4.09 16.25
N GLU A 552 -4.89 4.55 17.39
CA GLU A 552 -5.73 5.08 18.46
C GLU A 552 -6.57 6.27 17.98
N LEU A 553 -5.99 7.19 17.20
CA LEU A 553 -6.76 8.29 16.62
C LEU A 553 -7.85 7.79 15.66
N ALA A 554 -7.55 6.79 14.85
CA ALA A 554 -8.53 6.14 13.98
C ALA A 554 -9.70 5.53 14.78
N ASP A 555 -9.40 4.81 15.87
CA ASP A 555 -10.40 4.19 16.74
C ASP A 555 -11.31 5.24 17.41
N ARG A 556 -10.73 6.34 17.89
CA ARG A 556 -11.49 7.47 18.46
C ARG A 556 -12.43 8.10 17.42
N LEU A 557 -11.96 8.31 16.19
CA LEU A 557 -12.77 8.84 15.09
C LEU A 557 -13.89 7.88 14.69
N ALA A 558 -13.60 6.57 14.64
CA ALA A 558 -14.60 5.54 14.37
C ALA A 558 -15.66 5.42 15.47
N ALA A 559 -15.26 5.54 16.74
CA ALA A 559 -16.18 5.54 17.88
C ALA A 559 -17.15 6.74 17.85
N ARG A 560 -16.64 7.95 17.51
CA ARG A 560 -17.48 9.13 17.29
C ARG A 560 -18.54 8.89 16.23
N ARG A 561 -18.16 8.31 15.08
CA ARG A 561 -19.09 8.00 14.00
C ARG A 561 -20.25 7.11 14.48
N ARG A 562 -19.93 6.04 15.23
CA ARG A 562 -20.95 5.12 15.77
C ARG A 562 -21.93 5.78 16.74
N SER A 563 -21.49 6.82 17.45
CA SER A 563 -22.37 7.57 18.38
C SER A 563 -23.26 8.60 17.68
N GLN A 564 -23.00 8.91 16.41
CA GLN A 564 -23.78 9.85 15.60
C GLN A 564 -24.74 9.16 14.62
N ALA A 565 -24.57 7.86 14.36
CA ALA A 565 -25.45 7.01 13.57
C ALA A 565 -26.54 6.39 14.44
#